data_dd51b198cf5c195a5ef2fbb476c74bcd
#
_entry.id   dd51b198cf5c195a5ef2fbb476c74bcd
#
_cell.length_a   1.000
_cell.length_b   1.000
_cell.length_c   1.000
_cell.angle_alpha   90.00
_cell.angle_beta   90.00
_cell.angle_gamma   90.00
#
_symmetry.space_group_name_H-M   'P 1'
#
loop_
_entity.id
_entity.type
_entity.pdbx_description
1 polymer ?
#
loop_
_entity_poly.entity_id
_entity_poly.type
_entity_poly.pdbx_seq_one_letter_code
_entity_poly.pdbx_strand_id
1 'polypeptide(L)'
;MEFMESKKKLLFVFNPFSGKAQIKNQLLDIVDTMVKADYEVTIYPTQAPGDAIHKVEEEARDYDLVVCSGGDGTLDEVVTGMMRREEKVPLGYIPAGSTNDFATSLGIPKEMVKSAEAAVTGVPFACDIGAFNEDYFVYVAAFGLFTAVSYKTSQEWKNVLGHAAYILEGMRSLHDIPSYRMQVEYDNIRLQDEFIYGMISNSTSVGGFKGMTGKDVLLDDGIFEVTLIKKPRNPIELNEIIASLINLVDDTDMIYSFKTSRVTITAAEAVPWTLDGEFGGDHEIVTVGNLCKAVEIMVPEKDS
;
A
#
# COMPACT_ATOMS: atom_id res chain seq x y z
N MET A 1 41.89 -19.12 18.88
CA MET A 1 41.57 -18.47 17.58
C MET A 1 40.05 -18.36 17.59
N GLU A 2 39.52 -17.28 18.19
CA GLU A 2 38.10 -17.03 18.13
C GLU A 2 37.73 -16.79 16.67
N PHE A 3 36.82 -17.59 16.14
CA PHE A 3 36.19 -17.31 14.87
C PHE A 3 35.42 -15.98 15.09
N MET A 4 35.93 -14.87 14.55
CA MET A 4 35.13 -13.67 14.42
C MET A 4 33.94 -14.06 13.54
N GLU A 5 32.75 -14.21 14.13
CA GLU A 5 31.50 -14.29 13.36
C GLU A 5 31.47 -13.07 12.44
N SER A 6 31.27 -13.31 11.15
CA SER A 6 31.13 -12.22 10.20
C SER A 6 29.88 -11.40 10.59
N LYS A 7 30.05 -10.10 10.77
CA LYS A 7 28.91 -9.19 11.05
C LYS A 7 27.83 -9.36 9.97
N LYS A 8 26.58 -9.31 10.39
CA LYS A 8 25.45 -9.28 9.48
C LYS A 8 25.51 -8.01 8.63
N LYS A 9 25.15 -8.12 7.36
CA LYS A 9 25.15 -6.98 6.43
C LYS A 9 23.76 -6.40 6.27
N LEU A 10 23.66 -5.07 6.30
CA LEU A 10 22.43 -4.35 6.14
C LEU A 10 22.54 -3.33 5.00
N LEU A 11 21.59 -3.37 4.05
CA LEU A 11 21.42 -2.35 3.05
C LEU A 11 20.34 -1.35 3.52
N PHE A 12 20.74 -0.10 3.72
CA PHE A 12 19.83 0.99 4.09
C PHE A 12 19.54 1.87 2.89
N VAL A 13 18.35 1.70 2.29
CA VAL A 13 17.85 2.49 1.16
C VAL A 13 16.91 3.57 1.68
N PHE A 14 17.11 4.83 1.32
CA PHE A 14 16.21 5.88 1.77
C PHE A 14 16.00 6.99 0.74
N ASN A 15 14.81 7.58 0.75
CA ASN A 15 14.49 8.76 -0.04
C ASN A 15 14.79 10.03 0.79
N PRO A 16 15.82 10.83 0.43
CA PRO A 16 16.23 12.00 1.21
C PRO A 16 15.21 13.15 1.19
N PHE A 17 14.19 13.06 0.33
CA PHE A 17 13.16 14.08 0.14
C PHE A 17 11.80 13.68 0.72
N SER A 18 11.63 12.46 1.21
CA SER A 18 10.36 11.98 1.77
C SER A 18 9.86 12.85 2.93
N GLY A 19 8.56 13.10 2.94
CA GLY A 19 7.90 13.90 3.94
C GLY A 19 8.52 15.29 4.04
N LYS A 20 8.92 15.70 5.25
CA LYS A 20 9.60 16.97 5.50
C LYS A 20 11.13 16.84 5.49
N ALA A 21 11.69 15.86 4.79
CA ALA A 21 13.12 15.53 4.76
C ALA A 21 13.72 15.30 6.18
N GLN A 22 12.92 14.78 7.10
CA GLN A 22 13.30 14.55 8.51
C GLN A 22 14.47 13.58 8.66
N ILE A 23 14.64 12.66 7.70
CA ILE A 23 15.75 11.72 7.66
C ILE A 23 17.11 12.41 7.82
N LYS A 24 17.27 13.62 7.25
CA LYS A 24 18.53 14.38 7.32
C LYS A 24 18.98 14.68 8.75
N ASN A 25 18.04 14.88 9.66
CA ASN A 25 18.31 15.20 11.05
C ASN A 25 18.49 13.98 11.95
N GLN A 26 18.03 12.81 11.51
CA GLN A 26 18.01 11.59 12.30
C GLN A 26 18.88 10.47 11.72
N LEU A 27 19.51 10.71 10.57
CA LEU A 27 20.29 9.70 9.85
C LEU A 27 21.39 9.09 10.73
N LEU A 28 22.10 9.92 11.50
CA LEU A 28 23.18 9.46 12.37
C LEU A 28 22.65 8.53 13.47
N ASP A 29 21.54 8.90 14.12
CA ASP A 29 20.94 8.12 15.20
C ASP A 29 20.37 6.78 14.67
N ILE A 30 19.78 6.79 13.48
CA ILE A 30 19.29 5.59 12.79
C ILE A 30 20.45 4.64 12.47
N VAL A 31 21.54 5.15 11.89
CA VAL A 31 22.72 4.34 11.55
C VAL A 31 23.41 3.82 12.81
N ASP A 32 23.52 4.63 13.86
CA ASP A 32 24.08 4.21 15.15
C ASP A 32 23.24 3.06 15.77
N THR A 33 21.92 3.13 15.66
CA THR A 33 21.00 2.05 16.09
C THR A 33 21.29 0.74 15.35
N MET A 34 21.46 0.81 14.00
CA MET A 34 21.77 -0.37 13.18
C MET A 34 23.14 -0.97 13.52
N VAL A 35 24.14 -0.11 13.72
CA VAL A 35 25.51 -0.55 14.10
C VAL A 35 25.53 -1.15 15.50
N LYS A 36 24.77 -0.62 16.44
CA LYS A 36 24.62 -1.19 17.80
C LYS A 36 23.92 -2.54 17.81
N ALA A 37 23.10 -2.83 16.81
CA ALA A 37 22.50 -4.14 16.57
C ALA A 37 23.43 -5.12 15.82
N ASP A 38 24.72 -4.79 15.74
CA ASP A 38 25.80 -5.57 15.14
C ASP A 38 25.72 -5.76 13.62
N TYR A 39 25.15 -4.79 12.89
CA TYR A 39 25.16 -4.77 11.43
C TYR A 39 26.31 -3.95 10.85
N GLU A 40 26.87 -4.45 9.73
CA GLU A 40 27.66 -3.66 8.80
C GLU A 40 26.71 -2.98 7.81
N VAL A 41 26.64 -1.64 7.85
CA VAL A 41 25.60 -0.86 7.17
C VAL A 41 26.11 -0.25 5.88
N THR A 42 25.50 -0.61 4.76
CA THR A 42 25.66 0.07 3.47
C THR A 42 24.51 1.05 3.28
N ILE A 43 24.82 2.33 3.02
CA ILE A 43 23.84 3.41 2.91
C ILE A 43 23.65 3.78 1.45
N TYR A 44 22.39 3.82 0.98
CA TYR A 44 22.01 4.21 -0.38
C TYR A 44 20.87 5.24 -0.39
N PRO A 45 21.17 6.53 -0.63
CA PRO A 45 20.15 7.55 -0.88
C PRO A 45 19.66 7.44 -2.34
N THR A 46 18.35 7.31 -2.54
CA THR A 46 17.76 7.30 -3.88
C THR A 46 17.92 8.65 -4.57
N GLN A 47 18.10 8.66 -5.90
CA GLN A 47 18.32 9.85 -6.70
C GLN A 47 17.16 10.14 -7.66
N ALA A 48 16.36 9.12 -8.00
CA ALA A 48 15.24 9.22 -8.92
C ALA A 48 14.17 8.16 -8.60
N PRO A 49 12.94 8.33 -9.09
CA PRO A 49 11.94 7.26 -9.07
C PRO A 49 12.46 5.97 -9.74
N GLY A 50 12.20 4.83 -9.10
CA GLY A 50 12.67 3.51 -9.55
C GLY A 50 14.07 3.12 -9.09
N ASP A 51 14.86 4.04 -8.52
CA ASP A 51 16.21 3.73 -8.02
C ASP A 51 16.20 2.62 -6.96
N ALA A 52 15.23 2.65 -6.05
CA ALA A 52 15.13 1.65 -5.00
C ALA A 52 14.79 0.26 -5.57
N ILE A 53 13.99 0.18 -6.64
CA ILE A 53 13.69 -1.07 -7.34
C ILE A 53 14.98 -1.72 -7.81
N HIS A 54 15.75 -1.00 -8.62
CA HIS A 54 17.00 -1.52 -9.20
C HIS A 54 18.01 -1.88 -8.13
N LYS A 55 18.19 -1.02 -7.12
CA LYS A 55 19.16 -1.27 -6.05
C LYS A 55 18.85 -2.56 -5.29
N VAL A 56 17.58 -2.78 -4.95
CA VAL A 56 17.17 -3.98 -4.21
C VAL A 56 17.20 -5.21 -5.10
N GLU A 57 16.71 -5.11 -6.34
CA GLU A 57 16.71 -6.21 -7.30
C GLU A 57 18.11 -6.76 -7.55
N GLU A 58 19.12 -5.88 -7.72
CA GLU A 58 20.48 -6.25 -8.06
C GLU A 58 21.29 -6.72 -6.85
N GLU A 59 21.19 -6.04 -5.70
CA GLU A 59 22.17 -6.18 -4.62
C GLU A 59 21.63 -6.83 -3.33
N ALA A 60 20.31 -6.95 -3.12
CA ALA A 60 19.76 -7.43 -1.84
C ALA A 60 20.29 -8.81 -1.40
N ARG A 61 20.69 -9.68 -2.34
CA ARG A 61 21.27 -11.00 -2.05
C ARG A 61 22.57 -10.96 -1.23
N ASP A 62 23.27 -9.83 -1.25
CA ASP A 62 24.56 -9.67 -0.59
C ASP A 62 24.39 -9.19 0.86
N TYR A 63 23.14 -9.06 1.33
CA TYR A 63 22.74 -8.55 2.64
C TYR A 63 21.82 -9.51 3.39
N ASP A 64 21.86 -9.44 4.71
CA ASP A 64 21.00 -10.22 5.61
C ASP A 64 19.67 -9.50 5.91
N LEU A 65 19.63 -8.17 5.68
CA LEU A 65 18.48 -7.31 5.92
C LEU A 65 18.53 -6.10 4.96
N VAL A 66 17.39 -5.76 4.37
CA VAL A 66 17.21 -4.49 3.68
C VAL A 66 16.31 -3.60 4.54
N VAL A 67 16.74 -2.39 4.85
CA VAL A 67 15.91 -1.39 5.55
C VAL A 67 15.62 -0.25 4.60
N CYS A 68 14.34 0.12 4.46
CA CYS A 68 13.97 1.30 3.69
C CYS A 68 13.44 2.41 4.60
N SER A 69 13.75 3.66 4.23
CA SER A 69 13.13 4.84 4.84
C SER A 69 12.57 5.78 3.79
N GLY A 70 11.27 6.03 3.90
CA GLY A 70 10.54 6.85 2.95
C GLY A 70 9.05 6.88 3.22
N GLY A 71 8.29 7.38 2.26
CA GLY A 71 6.84 7.22 2.23
C GLY A 71 6.43 5.87 1.65
N ASP A 72 5.12 5.68 1.49
CA ASP A 72 4.54 4.45 0.95
C ASP A 72 5.09 4.11 -0.45
N GLY A 73 5.32 5.11 -1.35
CA GLY A 73 5.94 4.88 -2.65
C GLY A 73 7.40 4.40 -2.59
N THR A 74 8.20 4.81 -1.57
CA THR A 74 9.57 4.28 -1.40
C THR A 74 9.52 2.83 -0.91
N LEU A 75 8.57 2.49 -0.05
CA LEU A 75 8.34 1.12 0.38
C LEU A 75 7.89 0.24 -0.79
N ASP A 76 6.97 0.73 -1.61
CA ASP A 76 6.49 0.05 -2.82
C ASP A 76 7.65 -0.27 -3.78
N GLU A 77 8.53 0.70 -4.06
CA GLU A 77 9.73 0.46 -4.87
C GLU A 77 10.63 -0.64 -4.29
N VAL A 78 10.89 -0.62 -2.97
CA VAL A 78 11.73 -1.63 -2.30
C VAL A 78 11.07 -3.01 -2.34
N VAL A 79 9.77 -3.09 -2.09
CA VAL A 79 9.01 -4.34 -2.19
C VAL A 79 8.99 -4.86 -3.62
N THR A 80 8.74 -3.99 -4.61
CA THR A 80 8.78 -4.36 -6.04
C THR A 80 10.14 -4.93 -6.43
N GLY A 81 11.24 -4.29 -6.03
CA GLY A 81 12.60 -4.81 -6.24
C GLY A 81 12.81 -6.18 -5.58
N MET A 82 12.26 -6.38 -4.38
CA MET A 82 12.32 -7.66 -3.68
C MET A 82 11.46 -8.72 -4.36
N MET A 83 10.29 -8.37 -4.87
CA MET A 83 9.38 -9.31 -5.56
C MET A 83 9.93 -9.83 -6.88
N ARG A 84 10.80 -9.09 -7.55
CA ARG A 84 11.47 -9.51 -8.79
C ARG A 84 12.59 -10.54 -8.55
N ARG A 85 12.87 -10.84 -7.29
CA ARG A 85 13.93 -11.81 -6.90
C ARG A 85 13.34 -13.16 -6.55
N GLU A 86 14.10 -14.22 -6.85
CA GLU A 86 13.79 -15.59 -6.40
C GLU A 86 14.04 -15.73 -4.88
N GLU A 87 15.22 -15.27 -4.43
CA GLU A 87 15.58 -15.28 -3.01
C GLU A 87 15.31 -13.91 -2.39
N LYS A 88 14.51 -13.90 -1.34
CA LYS A 88 14.11 -12.68 -0.62
C LYS A 88 14.79 -12.61 0.74
N VAL A 89 15.14 -11.41 1.14
CA VAL A 89 15.65 -11.13 2.49
C VAL A 89 14.61 -10.31 3.26
N PRO A 90 14.62 -10.36 4.62
CA PRO A 90 13.71 -9.56 5.41
C PRO A 90 13.84 -8.07 5.13
N LEU A 91 12.73 -7.34 5.23
CA LEU A 91 12.64 -5.90 5.06
C LEU A 91 12.37 -5.20 6.40
N GLY A 92 13.12 -4.15 6.71
CA GLY A 92 12.76 -3.19 7.74
C GLY A 92 12.16 -1.93 7.11
N TYR A 93 11.19 -1.29 7.78
CA TYR A 93 10.57 -0.06 7.30
C TYR A 93 10.62 1.06 8.33
N ILE A 94 11.17 2.19 7.95
CA ILE A 94 11.23 3.44 8.72
C ILE A 94 10.34 4.47 8.02
N PRO A 95 9.08 4.64 8.49
CA PRO A 95 8.12 5.51 7.83
C PRO A 95 8.53 6.98 7.93
N ALA A 96 8.63 7.66 6.78
CA ALA A 96 8.97 9.08 6.66
C ALA A 96 7.96 9.88 5.83
N GLY A 97 6.92 9.23 5.32
CA GLY A 97 5.85 9.86 4.54
C GLY A 97 4.82 10.58 5.39
N SER A 98 3.77 11.09 4.73
CA SER A 98 2.69 11.84 5.38
C SER A 98 1.64 10.93 5.99
N THR A 99 1.27 9.84 5.34
CA THR A 99 0.23 8.88 5.74
C THR A 99 0.82 7.63 6.39
N ASN A 100 1.71 6.95 5.70
CA ASN A 100 2.36 5.70 6.12
C ASN A 100 1.31 4.66 6.56
N ASP A 101 0.33 4.41 5.70
CA ASP A 101 -0.82 3.54 5.99
C ASP A 101 -0.39 2.11 6.29
N PHE A 102 0.57 1.59 5.52
CA PHE A 102 1.07 0.25 5.73
C PHE A 102 1.83 0.10 7.05
N ALA A 103 2.67 1.08 7.43
CA ALA A 103 3.32 1.08 8.74
C ALA A 103 2.30 1.09 9.88
N THR A 104 1.19 1.82 9.71
CA THR A 104 0.09 1.85 10.70
C THR A 104 -0.57 0.48 10.84
N SER A 105 -0.80 -0.23 9.72
CA SER A 105 -1.38 -1.57 9.70
C SER A 105 -0.51 -2.61 10.39
N LEU A 106 0.82 -2.49 10.26
CA LEU A 106 1.81 -3.36 10.88
C LEU A 106 2.17 -2.96 12.33
N GLY A 107 1.65 -1.84 12.84
CA GLY A 107 2.00 -1.34 14.18
C GLY A 107 3.43 -0.80 14.28
N ILE A 108 4.06 -0.45 13.15
CA ILE A 108 5.41 0.14 13.13
C ILE A 108 5.35 1.55 13.72
N PRO A 109 6.26 1.92 14.64
CA PRO A 109 6.28 3.24 15.25
C PRO A 109 6.44 4.36 14.22
N LYS A 110 5.85 5.54 14.50
CA LYS A 110 6.04 6.73 13.65
C LYS A 110 7.36 7.46 13.91
N GLU A 111 7.96 7.23 15.07
CA GLU A 111 9.24 7.80 15.46
C GLU A 111 10.37 7.03 14.77
N MET A 112 11.17 7.72 13.95
CA MET A 112 12.12 7.08 13.02
C MET A 112 13.18 6.23 13.74
N VAL A 113 13.66 6.64 14.92
CA VAL A 113 14.66 5.85 15.68
C VAL A 113 14.00 4.58 16.23
N LYS A 114 12.78 4.67 16.75
CA LYS A 114 12.06 3.47 17.24
C LYS A 114 11.68 2.51 16.11
N SER A 115 11.35 3.04 14.94
CA SER A 115 11.14 2.17 13.77
C SER A 115 12.44 1.56 13.27
N ALA A 116 13.58 2.25 13.39
CA ALA A 116 14.89 1.67 13.13
C ALA A 116 15.23 0.54 14.12
N GLU A 117 14.92 0.73 15.41
CA GLU A 117 15.06 -0.33 16.42
C GLU A 117 14.20 -1.54 16.06
N ALA A 118 12.91 -1.33 15.74
CA ALA A 118 12.01 -2.41 15.32
C ALA A 118 12.50 -3.12 14.04
N ALA A 119 13.09 -2.38 13.09
CA ALA A 119 13.63 -2.95 11.87
C ALA A 119 14.81 -3.90 12.12
N VAL A 120 15.65 -3.68 13.14
CA VAL A 120 16.86 -4.48 13.39
C VAL A 120 16.74 -5.45 14.55
N THR A 121 15.78 -5.26 15.48
CA THR A 121 15.60 -6.11 16.68
C THR A 121 14.23 -6.77 16.75
N GLY A 122 13.30 -6.38 15.87
CA GLY A 122 11.93 -6.91 15.84
C GLY A 122 11.85 -8.35 15.35
N VAL A 123 10.63 -8.81 15.13
CA VAL A 123 10.32 -10.14 14.63
C VAL A 123 9.85 -10.07 13.17
N PRO A 124 10.19 -11.06 12.32
CA PRO A 124 9.70 -11.09 10.96
C PRO A 124 8.20 -11.41 10.94
N PHE A 125 7.45 -10.64 10.19
CA PHE A 125 6.04 -10.86 9.89
C PHE A 125 5.91 -11.05 8.37
N ALA A 126 5.43 -12.22 7.96
CA ALA A 126 5.23 -12.54 6.56
C ALA A 126 3.96 -11.87 6.04
N CYS A 127 4.12 -10.92 5.11
CA CYS A 127 3.03 -10.14 4.53
C CYS A 127 2.63 -10.67 3.15
N ASP A 128 1.35 -10.56 2.86
CA ASP A 128 0.80 -10.74 1.53
C ASP A 128 1.15 -9.52 0.65
N ILE A 129 1.42 -9.76 -0.63
CA ILE A 129 1.66 -8.73 -1.63
C ILE A 129 0.70 -8.91 -2.79
N GLY A 130 0.17 -7.81 -3.30
CA GLY A 130 -0.68 -7.82 -4.48
C GLY A 130 0.13 -7.89 -5.77
N ALA A 131 -0.16 -8.88 -6.62
CA ALA A 131 0.25 -8.87 -8.01
C ALA A 131 -0.84 -8.20 -8.84
N PHE A 132 -0.49 -7.18 -9.60
CA PHE A 132 -1.37 -6.43 -10.49
C PHE A 132 -0.84 -6.53 -11.93
N ASN A 133 -1.37 -7.44 -12.72
CA ASN A 133 -0.80 -7.82 -14.02
C ASN A 133 0.68 -8.21 -13.87
N GLU A 134 1.60 -7.39 -14.36
CA GLU A 134 3.06 -7.57 -14.27
C GLU A 134 3.69 -6.73 -13.14
N ASP A 135 2.91 -5.88 -12.47
CA ASP A 135 3.34 -5.02 -11.38
C ASP A 135 2.92 -5.56 -10.01
N TYR A 136 3.33 -4.86 -8.96
CA TYR A 136 3.00 -5.19 -7.57
C TYR A 136 2.42 -4.00 -6.84
N PHE A 137 1.69 -4.26 -5.75
CA PHE A 137 1.31 -3.26 -4.76
C PHE A 137 1.35 -3.84 -3.36
N VAL A 138 1.63 -3.01 -2.38
CA VAL A 138 1.82 -3.42 -0.99
C VAL A 138 0.49 -3.46 -0.25
N TYR A 139 -0.37 -2.45 -0.43
CA TYR A 139 -1.58 -2.34 0.38
C TYR A 139 -2.85 -1.94 -0.38
N VAL A 140 -2.77 -1.28 -1.54
CA VAL A 140 -3.97 -0.88 -2.27
C VAL A 140 -3.77 -0.72 -3.77
N ALA A 141 -4.69 -1.30 -4.56
CA ALA A 141 -4.92 -0.97 -5.96
C ALA A 141 -6.34 -0.36 -6.10
N ALA A 142 -6.47 0.77 -6.78
CA ALA A 142 -7.74 1.47 -6.91
C ALA A 142 -7.92 2.17 -8.25
N PHE A 143 -9.19 2.37 -8.65
CA PHE A 143 -9.57 3.15 -9.84
C PHE A 143 -10.76 4.07 -9.56
N GLY A 144 -10.94 5.05 -10.43
CA GLY A 144 -12.14 5.90 -10.48
C GLY A 144 -12.07 7.14 -9.58
N LEU A 145 -13.22 7.52 -9.02
CA LEU A 145 -13.30 8.67 -8.13
C LEU A 145 -12.31 8.52 -6.97
N PHE A 146 -11.74 9.63 -6.53
CA PHE A 146 -10.78 9.70 -5.43
C PHE A 146 -9.33 9.31 -5.77
N THR A 147 -9.07 8.59 -6.89
CA THR A 147 -7.70 8.29 -7.32
C THR A 147 -7.04 9.51 -7.96
N ALA A 148 -7.77 10.29 -8.75
CA ALA A 148 -7.26 11.51 -9.41
C ALA A 148 -6.83 12.62 -8.45
N VAL A 149 -7.30 12.61 -7.20
CA VAL A 149 -6.90 13.58 -6.16
C VAL A 149 -5.49 13.28 -5.65
N SER A 150 -5.04 12.01 -5.72
CA SER A 150 -3.71 11.56 -5.28
C SER A 150 -2.57 12.29 -5.99
N TYR A 151 -2.77 12.67 -7.26
CA TYR A 151 -1.72 13.32 -8.06
C TYR A 151 -1.50 14.80 -7.75
N LYS A 152 -2.38 15.47 -6.99
CA LYS A 152 -2.33 16.93 -6.86
C LYS A 152 -1.96 17.47 -5.49
N THR A 153 -2.18 16.77 -4.37
CA THR A 153 -1.87 17.32 -3.04
C THR A 153 -1.76 16.25 -1.95
N SER A 154 -0.56 16.01 -1.47
CA SER A 154 -0.24 15.07 -0.38
C SER A 154 -0.67 15.51 1.04
N GLN A 155 -1.34 16.64 1.22
CA GLN A 155 -1.70 17.18 2.54
C GLN A 155 -3.20 17.10 2.90
N GLU A 156 -4.09 16.76 1.96
CA GLU A 156 -5.55 16.82 2.17
C GLU A 156 -6.22 15.47 2.46
N TRP A 157 -5.47 14.40 2.51
CA TRP A 157 -5.99 13.04 2.69
C TRP A 157 -6.63 12.75 4.05
N LYS A 158 -6.44 13.61 5.04
CA LYS A 158 -6.92 13.38 6.42
C LYS A 158 -8.44 13.29 6.58
N ASN A 159 -9.21 13.45 5.50
CA ASN A 159 -10.68 13.37 5.50
C ASN A 159 -11.25 12.77 4.20
N VAL A 160 -10.65 11.73 3.61
CA VAL A 160 -11.09 11.21 2.30
C VAL A 160 -12.56 10.78 2.29
N LEU A 161 -13.09 10.13 3.33
CA LEU A 161 -14.51 9.79 3.40
C LEU A 161 -15.40 11.02 3.47
N GLY A 162 -15.07 11.99 4.32
CA GLY A 162 -15.76 13.28 4.33
C GLY A 162 -15.57 14.03 3.01
N HIS A 163 -14.38 13.92 2.37
CA HIS A 163 -14.15 14.48 1.04
C HIS A 163 -14.85 13.68 -0.07
N ALA A 164 -14.94 12.37 0.03
CA ALA A 164 -15.69 11.54 -0.91
C ALA A 164 -17.17 11.92 -0.93
N ALA A 165 -17.77 11.98 0.24
CA ALA A 165 -19.14 12.47 0.39
C ALA A 165 -19.26 13.90 -0.12
N TYR A 166 -18.33 14.80 0.25
CA TYR A 166 -18.32 16.20 -0.18
C TYR A 166 -18.10 16.37 -1.70
N ILE A 167 -17.23 15.56 -2.29
CA ILE A 167 -17.01 15.55 -3.75
C ILE A 167 -18.29 15.08 -4.45
N LEU A 168 -18.93 14.02 -3.96
CA LEU A 168 -20.17 13.51 -4.50
C LEU A 168 -21.33 14.53 -4.33
N GLU A 169 -21.45 15.16 -3.16
CA GLU A 169 -22.44 16.23 -2.93
C GLU A 169 -22.17 17.48 -3.78
N GLY A 170 -20.90 17.79 -4.06
CA GLY A 170 -20.50 18.94 -4.86
C GLY A 170 -20.71 18.76 -6.37
N MET A 171 -20.99 17.56 -6.84
CA MET A 171 -21.25 17.31 -8.25
C MET A 171 -22.62 17.86 -8.67
N ARG A 172 -22.62 18.77 -9.65
CA ARG A 172 -23.85 19.47 -10.11
C ARG A 172 -24.82 18.56 -10.84
N SER A 173 -24.34 17.42 -11.35
CA SER A 173 -25.16 16.46 -12.10
C SER A 173 -24.58 15.04 -11.92
N LEU A 174 -25.46 14.05 -11.78
CA LEU A 174 -25.08 12.63 -11.74
C LEU A 174 -24.38 12.18 -13.06
N HIS A 175 -24.64 12.91 -14.16
CA HIS A 175 -24.00 12.63 -15.45
C HIS A 175 -22.52 13.02 -15.48
N ASP A 176 -22.10 13.93 -14.60
CA ASP A 176 -20.71 14.41 -14.51
C ASP A 176 -19.81 13.46 -13.71
N ILE A 177 -20.40 12.43 -13.08
CA ILE A 177 -19.65 11.42 -12.32
C ILE A 177 -18.95 10.48 -13.31
N PRO A 178 -17.60 10.47 -13.37
CA PRO A 178 -16.87 9.50 -14.18
C PRO A 178 -17.22 8.07 -13.76
N SER A 179 -17.43 7.21 -14.75
CA SER A 179 -17.85 5.83 -14.47
C SER A 179 -17.38 4.91 -15.58
N TYR A 180 -17.13 3.66 -15.25
CA TYR A 180 -16.59 2.67 -16.13
C TYR A 180 -17.50 1.43 -16.16
N ARG A 181 -17.85 0.96 -17.36
CA ARG A 181 -18.56 -0.31 -17.52
C ARG A 181 -17.57 -1.44 -17.43
N MET A 182 -17.76 -2.29 -16.43
CA MET A 182 -16.84 -3.36 -16.12
C MET A 182 -17.55 -4.68 -15.89
N GLN A 183 -16.84 -5.77 -16.23
CA GLN A 183 -17.12 -7.12 -15.80
C GLN A 183 -16.07 -7.50 -14.76
N VAL A 184 -16.52 -7.99 -13.63
CA VAL A 184 -15.66 -8.41 -12.50
C VAL A 184 -15.89 -9.90 -12.25
N GLU A 185 -14.81 -10.67 -12.25
CA GLU A 185 -14.84 -12.13 -12.08
C GLU A 185 -13.99 -12.53 -10.88
N TYR A 186 -14.58 -13.24 -9.92
CA TYR A 186 -13.91 -13.79 -8.74
C TYR A 186 -14.67 -15.03 -8.25
N ASP A 187 -13.99 -16.03 -7.71
CA ASP A 187 -14.55 -17.21 -7.04
C ASP A 187 -15.75 -17.87 -7.79
N ASN A 188 -15.69 -17.95 -9.13
CA ASN A 188 -16.77 -18.40 -10.02
C ASN A 188 -18.00 -17.46 -10.06
N ILE A 189 -17.92 -16.27 -9.49
CA ILE A 189 -18.92 -15.22 -9.57
C ILE A 189 -18.53 -14.24 -10.69
N ARG A 190 -19.53 -13.81 -11.45
CA ARG A 190 -19.38 -12.78 -12.47
C ARG A 190 -20.38 -11.66 -12.20
N LEU A 191 -19.86 -10.47 -12.00
CA LEU A 191 -20.62 -9.21 -11.89
C LEU A 191 -20.42 -8.39 -13.16
N GLN A 192 -21.46 -7.68 -13.57
CA GLN A 192 -21.36 -6.71 -14.66
C GLN A 192 -22.20 -5.49 -14.30
N ASP A 193 -21.53 -4.33 -14.14
CA ASP A 193 -22.20 -3.09 -13.79
C ASP A 193 -21.35 -1.89 -14.28
N GLU A 194 -21.83 -0.67 -13.98
CA GLU A 194 -21.12 0.57 -14.19
C GLU A 194 -20.64 1.11 -12.82
N PHE A 195 -19.31 1.25 -12.66
CA PHE A 195 -18.68 1.61 -11.40
C PHE A 195 -18.07 3.00 -11.47
N ILE A 196 -18.17 3.75 -10.37
CA ILE A 196 -17.52 5.06 -10.18
C ILE A 196 -16.23 4.94 -9.40
N TYR A 197 -16.05 3.86 -8.65
CA TYR A 197 -14.88 3.60 -7.81
C TYR A 197 -14.71 2.11 -7.59
N GLY A 198 -13.46 1.68 -7.50
CA GLY A 198 -13.09 0.34 -7.04
C GLY A 198 -11.78 0.36 -6.30
N MET A 199 -11.71 -0.47 -5.26
CA MET A 199 -10.54 -0.64 -4.41
C MET A 199 -10.34 -2.13 -4.10
N ILE A 200 -9.11 -2.59 -4.23
CA ILE A 200 -8.64 -3.90 -3.82
C ILE A 200 -7.53 -3.65 -2.81
N SER A 201 -7.71 -4.12 -1.59
CA SER A 201 -6.79 -3.76 -0.51
C SER A 201 -6.34 -4.94 0.33
N ASN A 202 -5.11 -4.85 0.85
CA ASN A 202 -4.52 -5.67 1.88
C ASN A 202 -4.04 -4.76 3.01
N SER A 203 -4.96 -4.04 3.65
CA SER A 203 -4.61 -3.06 4.68
C SER A 203 -5.77 -2.78 5.61
N THR A 204 -5.50 -2.55 6.87
CA THR A 204 -6.49 -2.09 7.86
C THR A 204 -6.78 -0.58 7.74
N SER A 205 -6.01 0.13 6.94
CA SER A 205 -6.11 1.57 6.71
C SER A 205 -5.70 1.92 5.29
N VAL A 206 -6.50 2.72 4.60
CA VAL A 206 -6.18 3.30 3.29
C VAL A 206 -6.50 4.80 3.32
N GLY A 207 -5.56 5.65 2.92
CA GLY A 207 -5.71 7.10 2.98
C GLY A 207 -5.86 7.65 4.41
N GLY A 208 -5.36 6.96 5.43
CA GLY A 208 -5.52 7.32 6.84
C GLY A 208 -6.85 6.89 7.45
N PHE A 209 -7.68 6.11 6.74
CA PHE A 209 -8.98 5.65 7.22
C PHE A 209 -8.96 4.20 7.63
N LYS A 210 -9.46 3.95 8.84
CA LYS A 210 -9.78 2.62 9.34
C LYS A 210 -11.24 2.33 9.02
N GLY A 211 -11.51 1.18 8.38
CA GLY A 211 -12.87 0.66 8.18
C GLY A 211 -13.43 0.77 6.76
N MET A 212 -12.78 1.47 5.80
CA MET A 212 -13.13 1.34 4.38
C MET A 212 -12.72 -0.01 3.77
N THR A 213 -11.72 -0.62 4.36
CA THR A 213 -11.11 -1.87 3.88
C THR A 213 -11.85 -3.12 4.34
N GLY A 214 -12.97 -2.96 5.06
CA GLY A 214 -13.72 -4.09 5.60
C GLY A 214 -13.43 -4.38 7.07
N LYS A 215 -14.13 -5.37 7.63
CA LYS A 215 -13.94 -5.86 8.99
C LYS A 215 -12.96 -7.03 8.98
N ASP A 216 -12.15 -7.13 10.02
CA ASP A 216 -11.24 -8.27 10.24
C ASP A 216 -10.26 -8.47 9.06
N VAL A 217 -9.55 -7.41 8.66
CA VAL A 217 -8.48 -7.49 7.67
C VAL A 217 -7.26 -8.15 8.28
N LEU A 218 -6.77 -9.21 7.65
CA LEU A 218 -5.53 -9.88 7.98
C LEU A 218 -4.53 -9.66 6.83
N LEU A 219 -3.28 -9.41 7.16
CA LEU A 219 -2.25 -9.06 6.17
C LEU A 219 -1.46 -10.30 5.69
N ASP A 220 -1.87 -11.49 6.10
CA ASP A 220 -1.13 -12.74 5.89
C ASP A 220 -2.04 -13.96 5.65
N ASP A 221 -3.29 -13.75 5.24
CA ASP A 221 -4.28 -14.82 5.03
C ASP A 221 -4.50 -15.21 3.55
N GLY A 222 -3.82 -14.54 2.63
CA GLY A 222 -3.91 -14.80 1.20
C GLY A 222 -5.14 -14.19 0.53
N ILE A 223 -5.83 -13.24 1.17
CA ILE A 223 -7.11 -12.71 0.74
C ILE A 223 -7.09 -11.18 0.71
N PHE A 224 -7.72 -10.60 -0.31
CA PHE A 224 -7.97 -9.15 -0.41
C PHE A 224 -9.41 -8.81 -0.03
N GLU A 225 -9.58 -7.61 0.49
CA GLU A 225 -10.85 -6.91 0.57
C GLU A 225 -11.08 -6.13 -0.73
N VAL A 226 -12.22 -6.38 -1.37
CA VAL A 226 -12.62 -5.68 -2.59
C VAL A 226 -13.87 -4.85 -2.32
N THR A 227 -13.81 -3.57 -2.66
CA THR A 227 -14.95 -2.65 -2.58
C THR A 227 -15.17 -2.01 -3.94
N LEU A 228 -16.39 -2.13 -4.48
CA LEU A 228 -16.79 -1.53 -5.75
C LEU A 228 -18.05 -0.70 -5.55
N ILE A 229 -18.02 0.57 -5.98
CA ILE A 229 -19.15 1.49 -5.86
C ILE A 229 -19.79 1.69 -7.22
N LYS A 230 -21.09 1.38 -7.31
CA LYS A 230 -21.86 1.55 -8.54
C LYS A 230 -22.13 3.01 -8.85
N LYS A 231 -22.38 3.30 -10.11
CA LYS A 231 -22.85 4.61 -10.55
C LYS A 231 -24.28 4.85 -10.06
N PRO A 232 -24.53 5.90 -9.29
CA PRO A 232 -25.89 6.26 -8.90
C PRO A 232 -26.70 6.77 -10.11
N ARG A 233 -27.94 6.31 -10.25
CA ARG A 233 -28.86 6.68 -11.32
C ARG A 233 -29.81 7.80 -10.94
N ASN A 234 -29.95 8.04 -9.65
CA ASN A 234 -30.83 9.03 -9.07
C ASN A 234 -30.28 9.57 -7.73
N PRO A 235 -30.82 10.70 -7.21
CA PRO A 235 -30.34 11.27 -5.96
C PRO A 235 -30.53 10.39 -4.72
N ILE A 236 -31.47 9.43 -4.74
CA ILE A 236 -31.69 8.52 -3.61
C ILE A 236 -30.50 7.55 -3.52
N GLU A 237 -30.14 6.90 -4.63
CA GLU A 237 -28.97 6.02 -4.71
C GLU A 237 -27.67 6.75 -4.33
N LEU A 238 -27.52 8.03 -4.76
CA LEU A 238 -26.38 8.85 -4.34
C LEU A 238 -26.33 9.05 -2.82
N ASN A 239 -27.49 9.37 -2.22
CA ASN A 239 -27.58 9.53 -0.77
C ASN A 239 -27.30 8.23 -0.02
N GLU A 240 -27.71 7.08 -0.56
CA GLU A 240 -27.40 5.77 0.01
C GLU A 240 -25.88 5.51 0.01
N ILE A 241 -25.19 5.79 -1.10
CA ILE A 241 -23.72 5.69 -1.18
C ILE A 241 -23.08 6.59 -0.12
N ILE A 242 -23.46 7.87 -0.07
CA ILE A 242 -22.92 8.84 0.89
C ILE A 242 -23.16 8.40 2.33
N ALA A 243 -24.37 7.94 2.65
CA ALA A 243 -24.72 7.47 3.99
C ALA A 243 -23.91 6.23 4.38
N SER A 244 -23.74 5.27 3.44
CA SER A 244 -22.92 4.07 3.65
C SER A 244 -21.47 4.43 3.91
N LEU A 245 -20.89 5.31 3.11
CA LEU A 245 -19.49 5.77 3.28
C LEU A 245 -19.26 6.50 4.62
N ILE A 246 -20.22 7.34 5.05
CA ILE A 246 -20.10 8.09 6.30
C ILE A 246 -20.30 7.19 7.53
N ASN A 247 -21.29 6.31 7.47
CA ASN A 247 -21.67 5.47 8.61
C ASN A 247 -20.91 4.13 8.66
N LEU A 248 -20.09 3.85 7.64
CA LEU A 248 -19.40 2.56 7.48
C LEU A 248 -20.38 1.36 7.57
N VAL A 249 -21.55 1.52 6.95
CA VAL A 249 -22.60 0.49 6.90
C VAL A 249 -22.57 -0.15 5.52
N ASP A 250 -22.34 -1.46 5.49
CA ASP A 250 -22.23 -2.25 4.25
C ASP A 250 -23.61 -2.67 3.68
N ASP A 251 -24.71 -2.14 4.20
CA ASP A 251 -26.07 -2.58 3.88
C ASP A 251 -26.70 -1.69 2.78
N THR A 252 -26.11 -1.71 1.59
CA THR A 252 -26.67 -1.04 0.41
C THR A 252 -26.39 -1.84 -0.86
N ASP A 253 -27.34 -1.89 -1.77
CA ASP A 253 -27.19 -2.49 -3.10
C ASP A 253 -26.25 -1.68 -4.02
N MET A 254 -25.80 -0.50 -3.58
CA MET A 254 -24.92 0.38 -4.36
C MET A 254 -23.44 0.07 -4.17
N ILE A 255 -23.07 -0.75 -3.19
CA ILE A 255 -21.69 -1.12 -2.91
C ILE A 255 -21.55 -2.64 -2.89
N TYR A 256 -20.65 -3.16 -3.72
CA TYR A 256 -20.20 -4.55 -3.59
C TYR A 256 -19.00 -4.60 -2.67
N SER A 257 -19.08 -5.39 -1.61
CA SER A 257 -17.98 -5.71 -0.72
C SER A 257 -17.82 -7.22 -0.63
N PHE A 258 -16.63 -7.73 -0.95
CA PHE A 258 -16.33 -9.15 -0.88
C PHE A 258 -14.84 -9.39 -0.64
N LYS A 259 -14.50 -10.63 -0.26
CA LYS A 259 -13.12 -11.08 -0.07
C LYS A 259 -12.77 -12.11 -1.12
N THR A 260 -11.56 -12.04 -1.66
CA THR A 260 -11.07 -13.01 -2.63
C THR A 260 -9.55 -13.02 -2.72
N SER A 261 -8.96 -14.15 -3.09
CA SER A 261 -7.52 -14.23 -3.38
C SER A 261 -7.19 -13.80 -4.82
N ARG A 262 -8.19 -13.71 -5.70
CA ARG A 262 -7.98 -13.34 -7.09
C ARG A 262 -9.24 -12.70 -7.69
N VAL A 263 -9.03 -11.59 -8.41
CA VAL A 263 -10.08 -10.92 -9.16
C VAL A 263 -9.58 -10.54 -10.55
N THR A 264 -10.43 -10.71 -11.56
CA THR A 264 -10.18 -10.19 -12.92
C THR A 264 -11.25 -9.17 -13.25
N ILE A 265 -10.81 -7.98 -13.69
CA ILE A 265 -11.67 -6.87 -14.07
C ILE A 265 -11.41 -6.56 -15.53
N THR A 266 -12.49 -6.60 -16.34
CA THR A 266 -12.46 -6.25 -17.76
C THR A 266 -13.34 -5.02 -17.97
N ALA A 267 -12.76 -3.94 -18.45
CA ALA A 267 -13.43 -2.69 -18.76
C ALA A 267 -13.68 -2.55 -20.28
N ALA A 268 -14.67 -1.75 -20.67
CA ALA A 268 -14.97 -1.44 -22.06
C ALA A 268 -13.97 -0.46 -22.70
N GLU A 269 -13.19 0.23 -21.87
CA GLU A 269 -12.17 1.22 -22.25
C GLU A 269 -11.04 1.18 -21.23
N ALA A 270 -9.88 1.73 -21.57
CA ALA A 270 -8.76 1.81 -20.66
C ALA A 270 -9.10 2.69 -19.45
N VAL A 271 -8.84 2.17 -18.26
CA VAL A 271 -9.15 2.78 -16.96
C VAL A 271 -7.85 3.11 -16.25
N PRO A 272 -7.67 4.36 -15.77
CA PRO A 272 -6.51 4.72 -14.97
C PRO A 272 -6.58 4.07 -13.57
N TRP A 273 -5.52 3.38 -13.19
CA TRP A 273 -5.35 2.75 -11.89
C TRP A 273 -4.29 3.47 -11.05
N THR A 274 -4.42 3.34 -9.76
CA THR A 274 -3.38 3.70 -8.79
C THR A 274 -2.96 2.46 -8.00
N LEU A 275 -1.66 2.31 -7.79
CA LEU A 275 -1.05 1.31 -6.93
C LEU A 275 -0.34 2.05 -5.79
N ASP A 276 -0.73 1.80 -4.55
CA ASP A 276 -0.19 2.45 -3.35
C ASP A 276 -0.15 3.99 -3.41
N GLY A 277 -1.11 4.58 -4.18
CA GLY A 277 -1.24 6.02 -4.37
C GLY A 277 -0.46 6.61 -5.55
N GLU A 278 0.33 5.81 -6.26
CA GLU A 278 1.04 6.20 -7.48
C GLU A 278 0.30 5.74 -8.73
N PHE A 279 0.63 6.31 -9.90
CA PHE A 279 -0.01 5.91 -11.15
C PHE A 279 0.41 4.50 -11.59
N GLY A 280 -0.55 3.59 -11.63
CA GLY A 280 -0.38 2.18 -12.00
C GLY A 280 -0.71 1.85 -13.46
N GLY A 281 -0.87 2.88 -14.33
CA GLY A 281 -1.17 2.69 -15.75
C GLY A 281 -2.66 2.74 -16.10
N ASP A 282 -2.93 2.74 -17.43
CA ASP A 282 -4.25 2.68 -18.03
C ASP A 282 -4.48 1.25 -18.56
N HIS A 283 -5.50 0.56 -18.06
CA HIS A 283 -5.74 -0.85 -18.40
C HIS A 283 -7.19 -1.13 -18.79
N GLU A 284 -7.40 -1.94 -19.84
CA GLU A 284 -8.69 -2.52 -20.17
C GLU A 284 -8.95 -3.82 -19.43
N ILE A 285 -7.90 -4.59 -19.17
CA ILE A 285 -7.96 -5.85 -18.43
C ILE A 285 -6.95 -5.83 -17.30
N VAL A 286 -7.42 -6.07 -16.10
CA VAL A 286 -6.62 -6.17 -14.89
C VAL A 286 -6.89 -7.52 -14.22
N THR A 287 -5.82 -8.23 -13.90
CA THR A 287 -5.87 -9.40 -13.02
C THR A 287 -5.07 -9.09 -11.77
N VAL A 288 -5.74 -9.15 -10.62
CA VAL A 288 -5.11 -8.99 -9.31
C VAL A 288 -5.11 -10.34 -8.60
N GLY A 289 -3.95 -10.74 -8.10
CA GLY A 289 -3.78 -11.98 -7.33
C GLY A 289 -3.02 -11.72 -6.03
N ASN A 290 -3.46 -12.34 -4.95
CA ASN A 290 -2.75 -12.30 -3.69
C ASN A 290 -1.57 -13.28 -3.71
N LEU A 291 -0.38 -12.78 -3.44
CA LEU A 291 0.84 -13.54 -3.22
C LEU A 291 1.02 -13.70 -1.70
N CYS A 292 0.45 -14.77 -1.18
CA CYS A 292 0.38 -15.01 0.26
C CYS A 292 1.77 -15.12 0.86
N LYS A 293 2.02 -14.34 1.95
CA LYS A 293 3.28 -14.34 2.71
C LYS A 293 4.53 -14.14 1.85
N ALA A 294 4.40 -13.26 0.86
CA ALA A 294 5.43 -13.11 -0.18
C ALA A 294 6.68 -12.35 0.29
N VAL A 295 6.57 -11.51 1.31
CA VAL A 295 7.68 -10.71 1.86
C VAL A 295 7.64 -10.73 3.38
N GLU A 296 8.79 -10.86 4.02
CA GLU A 296 8.94 -10.73 5.47
C GLU A 296 9.27 -9.28 5.83
N ILE A 297 8.47 -8.67 6.71
CA ILE A 297 8.71 -7.33 7.22
C ILE A 297 8.96 -7.39 8.73
N MET A 298 10.04 -6.73 9.16
CA MET A 298 10.39 -6.66 10.57
C MET A 298 9.42 -5.74 11.31
N VAL A 299 8.72 -6.29 12.30
CA VAL A 299 7.74 -5.56 13.11
C VAL A 299 8.15 -5.56 14.58
N PRO A 300 7.70 -4.58 15.37
CA PRO A 300 7.94 -4.60 16.80
C PRO A 300 7.42 -5.88 17.45
N GLU A 301 8.18 -6.45 18.39
CA GLU A 301 7.66 -7.52 19.22
C GLU A 301 6.45 -6.99 20.02
N LYS A 302 5.32 -7.68 19.96
CA LYS A 302 4.14 -7.27 20.73
C LYS A 302 4.40 -7.56 22.18
N ASP A 303 4.31 -6.53 23.02
CA ASP A 303 4.29 -6.73 24.47
C ASP A 303 3.16 -7.70 24.83
N SER A 304 3.52 -8.84 25.42
CA SER A 304 2.61 -9.93 25.82
C SER A 304 1.80 -9.59 27.07
#